data_cc3e6a08e50581f24781a236d508085b
#
_entry.id   cc3e6a08e50581f24781a236d508085b
#
_cell.length_a   1.000
_cell.length_b   1.000
_cell.length_c   1.000
_cell.angle_alpha   90.00
_cell.angle_beta   90.00
_cell.angle_gamma   90.00
#
_symmetry.space_group_name_H-M   'P 1'
#
loop_
_entity.id
_entity.type
_entity.pdbx_description
1 polymer ?
#
loop_
_entity_poly.entity_id
_entity_poly.type
_entity_poly.pdbx_seq_one_letter_code
_entity_poly.pdbx_strand_id
1 'polypeptide(L)'
;MKTILIANQKGGCGKTITAISLAAALAQKGYRVALADADNQKSTLQWLKYRPENAAPIQSLDWRHEKSIGDAPKNIEYLIIDAPGALSEDHAEQLISEAHTIITPLQPSFFDIDSTRRFLKHLQDIKRIRKGKVQILLLANRVKANSASSKEMQDFFNKIEQQPVAWISERTAYSQLAMQGLTVFDKTQKNYLSMQNQWQPVLNAIIDDPTKWF
;
A
#
# COMPACT_ATOMS: atom_id res chain seq x y z
N MET A 1 7.79 -7.49 14.33
CA MET A 1 7.08 -6.47 13.55
C MET A 1 7.45 -6.61 12.08
N LYS A 2 6.47 -6.68 11.19
CA LYS A 2 6.68 -6.67 9.73
C LYS A 2 6.40 -5.27 9.18
N THR A 3 7.35 -4.68 8.47
CA THR A 3 7.25 -3.33 7.90
C THR A 3 6.90 -3.40 6.43
N ILE A 4 5.83 -2.73 6.02
CA ILE A 4 5.31 -2.68 4.66
C ILE A 4 5.28 -1.23 4.21
N LEU A 5 6.07 -0.92 3.20
CA LEU A 5 6.17 0.41 2.61
C LEU A 5 5.28 0.50 1.38
N ILE A 6 4.39 1.47 1.33
CA ILE A 6 3.59 1.76 0.13
C ILE A 6 4.28 2.91 -0.61
N ALA A 7 4.95 2.61 -1.72
CA ALA A 7 5.79 3.57 -2.41
C ALA A 7 5.65 3.51 -3.94
N ASN A 8 5.65 4.67 -4.55
CA ASN A 8 5.83 4.92 -5.98
C ASN A 8 6.20 6.40 -6.16
N GLN A 9 7.04 6.72 -7.13
CA GLN A 9 7.40 8.11 -7.45
C GLN A 9 6.23 8.93 -8.01
N LYS A 10 5.21 8.26 -8.57
CA LYS A 10 4.04 8.93 -9.16
C LYS A 10 3.06 9.40 -8.08
N GLY A 11 2.73 10.70 -8.11
CA GLY A 11 1.63 11.24 -7.32
C GLY A 11 0.26 10.74 -7.85
N GLY A 12 -0.70 10.51 -6.95
CA GLY A 12 -2.06 10.10 -7.32
C GLY A 12 -2.27 8.63 -7.67
N CYS A 13 -1.23 7.78 -7.68
CA CYS A 13 -1.36 6.35 -8.03
C CYS A 13 -2.13 5.51 -7.00
N GLY A 14 -2.52 6.10 -5.85
CA GLY A 14 -3.34 5.45 -4.83
C GLY A 14 -2.57 4.88 -3.64
N LYS A 15 -1.38 5.40 -3.32
CA LYS A 15 -0.59 4.98 -2.15
C LYS A 15 -1.40 5.04 -0.86
N THR A 16 -1.97 6.19 -0.54
CA THR A 16 -2.77 6.40 0.67
C THR A 16 -3.95 5.44 0.78
N ILE A 17 -4.74 5.27 -0.30
CA ILE A 17 -5.86 4.30 -0.32
C ILE A 17 -5.35 2.88 -0.10
N THR A 18 -4.22 2.52 -0.68
CA THR A 18 -3.59 1.20 -0.45
C THR A 18 -3.17 1.05 1.01
N ALA A 19 -2.50 2.06 1.59
CA ALA A 19 -2.03 2.04 2.97
C ALA A 19 -3.17 1.88 3.98
N ILE A 20 -4.23 2.71 3.87
CA ILE A 20 -5.39 2.64 4.78
C ILE A 20 -6.17 1.34 4.60
N SER A 21 -6.31 0.83 3.37
CA SER A 21 -7.01 -0.42 3.10
C SER A 21 -6.29 -1.62 3.73
N LEU A 22 -4.97 -1.70 3.58
CA LEU A 22 -4.18 -2.77 4.19
C LEU A 22 -4.15 -2.69 5.71
N ALA A 23 -3.98 -1.47 6.26
CA ALA A 23 -4.01 -1.26 7.71
C ALA A 23 -5.37 -1.70 8.31
N ALA A 24 -6.49 -1.31 7.69
CA ALA A 24 -7.81 -1.71 8.14
C ALA A 24 -8.05 -3.22 7.98
N ALA A 25 -7.61 -3.84 6.86
CA ALA A 25 -7.75 -5.27 6.63
C ALA A 25 -7.01 -6.09 7.69
N LEU A 26 -5.78 -5.71 8.01
CA LEU A 26 -4.99 -6.39 9.05
C LEU A 26 -5.58 -6.18 10.45
N ALA A 27 -6.03 -4.96 10.77
CA ALA A 27 -6.67 -4.66 12.04
C ALA A 27 -7.99 -5.44 12.22
N GLN A 28 -8.81 -5.59 11.16
CA GLN A 28 -10.02 -6.41 11.17
C GLN A 28 -9.73 -7.92 11.38
N LYS A 29 -8.54 -8.38 10.99
CA LYS A 29 -8.08 -9.75 11.28
C LYS A 29 -7.51 -9.91 12.70
N GLY A 30 -7.52 -8.86 13.52
CA GLY A 30 -7.08 -8.88 14.92
C GLY A 30 -5.59 -8.65 15.12
N TYR A 31 -4.83 -8.24 14.09
CA TYR A 31 -3.44 -7.85 14.26
C TYR A 31 -3.30 -6.46 14.88
N ARG A 32 -2.25 -6.25 15.65
CA ARG A 32 -1.88 -4.92 16.15
C ARG A 32 -1.13 -4.18 15.05
N VAL A 33 -1.78 -3.14 14.52
CA VAL A 33 -1.33 -2.41 13.33
C VAL A 33 -1.00 -0.97 13.69
N ALA A 34 0.13 -0.48 13.18
CA ALA A 34 0.44 0.94 13.13
C ALA A 34 0.44 1.42 11.67
N LEU A 35 -0.04 2.64 11.46
CA LEU A 35 -0.03 3.32 10.18
C LEU A 35 0.77 4.63 10.32
N ALA A 36 1.92 4.67 9.65
CA ALA A 36 2.82 5.82 9.63
C ALA A 36 2.58 6.66 8.37
N ASP A 37 2.37 7.95 8.57
CA ASP A 37 2.29 8.94 7.50
C ASP A 37 3.65 9.62 7.32
N ALA A 38 4.32 9.35 6.21
CA ALA A 38 5.58 9.99 5.85
C ALA A 38 5.39 11.09 4.77
N ASP A 39 4.13 11.37 4.34
CA ASP A 39 3.82 12.40 3.36
C ASP A 39 3.40 13.72 4.04
N ASN A 40 4.01 14.82 3.59
CA ASN A 40 3.66 16.18 4.07
C ASN A 40 2.19 16.56 3.82
N GLN A 41 1.47 15.84 2.95
CA GLN A 41 0.04 16.04 2.73
C GLN A 41 -0.84 15.55 3.90
N LYS A 42 -0.31 14.74 4.83
CA LYS A 42 -1.00 14.23 6.03
C LYS A 42 -2.26 13.41 5.75
N SER A 43 -2.34 12.76 4.60
CA SER A 43 -3.57 12.12 4.15
C SER A 43 -4.01 10.97 5.05
N THR A 44 -3.08 10.12 5.48
CA THR A 44 -3.39 9.00 6.40
C THR A 44 -3.65 9.48 7.82
N LEU A 45 -2.94 10.51 8.29
CA LEU A 45 -3.21 11.14 9.59
C LEU A 45 -4.60 11.78 9.64
N GLN A 46 -5.02 12.45 8.56
CA GLN A 46 -6.37 13.01 8.48
C GLN A 46 -7.43 11.90 8.47
N TRP A 47 -7.22 10.84 7.68
CA TRP A 47 -8.12 9.69 7.66
C TRP A 47 -8.26 9.05 9.06
N LEU A 48 -7.18 8.87 9.80
CA LEU A 48 -7.20 8.30 11.16
C LEU A 48 -7.98 9.17 12.15
N LYS A 49 -8.02 10.51 11.99
CA LYS A 49 -8.85 11.39 12.82
C LYS A 49 -10.35 11.19 12.61
N TYR A 50 -10.75 10.79 11.40
CA TYR A 50 -12.16 10.50 11.10
C TYR A 50 -12.54 9.05 11.37
N ARG A 51 -11.57 8.18 11.72
CA ARG A 51 -11.84 6.78 11.96
C ARG A 51 -12.74 6.61 13.18
N PRO A 52 -13.93 5.94 13.03
CA PRO A 52 -14.86 5.75 14.13
C PRO A 52 -14.29 4.87 15.24
N GLU A 53 -14.65 5.14 16.50
CA GLU A 53 -14.17 4.39 17.68
C GLU A 53 -14.57 2.90 17.64
N ASN A 54 -15.68 2.58 16.98
CA ASN A 54 -16.14 1.20 16.82
C ASN A 54 -15.47 0.44 15.66
N ALA A 55 -14.62 1.11 14.89
CA ALA A 55 -13.79 0.42 13.87
C ALA A 55 -12.55 -0.21 14.51
N ALA A 56 -12.01 -1.26 13.87
CA ALA A 56 -10.80 -1.92 14.37
C ALA A 56 -9.66 -0.90 14.58
N PRO A 57 -9.00 -0.89 15.75
CA PRO A 57 -8.05 0.14 16.12
C PRO A 57 -6.76 0.06 15.27
N ILE A 58 -6.26 1.24 14.88
CA ILE A 58 -5.00 1.40 14.16
C ILE A 58 -4.21 2.50 14.86
N GLN A 59 -2.97 2.21 15.25
CA GLN A 59 -2.11 3.20 15.89
C GLN A 59 -1.58 4.19 14.85
N SER A 60 -1.71 5.49 15.13
CA SER A 60 -1.22 6.57 14.28
C SER A 60 0.23 6.91 14.60
N LEU A 61 1.07 7.05 13.55
CA LEU A 61 2.44 7.54 13.65
C LEU A 61 2.66 8.67 12.65
N ASP A 62 3.22 9.79 13.13
CA ASP A 62 3.57 10.95 12.30
C ASP A 62 5.07 10.94 11.99
N TRP A 63 5.44 10.47 10.80
CA TRP A 63 6.82 10.34 10.36
C TRP A 63 7.22 11.29 9.24
N ARG A 64 6.48 12.37 9.07
CA ARG A 64 6.73 13.36 8.01
C ARG A 64 8.08 14.07 8.11
N HIS A 65 8.59 14.20 9.32
CA HIS A 65 9.84 14.91 9.61
C HIS A 65 10.99 13.96 10.01
N GLU A 66 10.71 12.69 10.12
CA GLU A 66 11.71 11.69 10.48
C GLU A 66 12.62 11.41 9.27
N LYS A 67 13.94 11.48 9.51
CA LYS A 67 14.94 11.11 8.49
C LYS A 67 15.13 9.59 8.38
N SER A 68 14.63 8.86 9.35
CA SER A 68 14.65 7.40 9.41
C SER A 68 13.28 6.90 9.87
N ILE A 69 13.06 5.61 9.78
CA ILE A 69 11.93 4.97 10.44
C ILE A 69 12.05 5.26 11.94
N GLY A 70 11.11 6.05 12.45
CA GLY A 70 11.04 6.38 13.87
C GLY A 70 10.74 5.16 14.74
N ASP A 71 10.79 5.33 16.06
CA ASP A 71 10.48 4.25 16.99
C ASP A 71 9.02 3.81 16.85
N ALA A 72 8.80 2.64 16.26
CA ALA A 72 7.50 2.00 16.30
C ALA A 72 7.27 1.35 17.67
N PRO A 73 6.03 1.39 18.19
CA PRO A 73 5.72 0.75 19.48
C PRO A 73 6.04 -0.75 19.47
N LYS A 74 6.63 -1.27 20.55
CA LYS A 74 7.14 -2.64 20.63
C LYS A 74 6.07 -3.74 20.48
N ASN A 75 4.80 -3.40 20.68
CA ASN A 75 3.68 -4.34 20.61
C ASN A 75 3.04 -4.43 19.22
N ILE A 76 3.52 -3.71 18.21
CA ILE A 76 2.98 -3.72 16.84
C ILE A 76 3.48 -4.97 16.09
N GLU A 77 2.53 -5.63 15.38
CA GLU A 77 2.84 -6.78 14.51
C GLU A 77 3.09 -6.33 13.07
N TYR A 78 2.29 -5.37 12.58
CA TYR A 78 2.41 -4.79 11.23
C TYR A 78 2.53 -3.28 11.28
N LEU A 79 3.56 -2.77 10.64
CA LEU A 79 3.76 -1.35 10.41
C LEU A 79 3.55 -1.06 8.91
N ILE A 80 2.55 -0.26 8.59
CA ILE A 80 2.29 0.23 7.23
C ILE A 80 2.81 1.65 7.13
N ILE A 81 3.58 1.95 6.10
CA ILE A 81 4.13 3.29 5.86
C ILE A 81 3.57 3.83 4.55
N ASP A 82 2.86 4.95 4.60
CA ASP A 82 2.42 5.71 3.42
C ASP A 82 3.54 6.68 3.02
N ALA A 83 4.25 6.37 1.94
CA ALA A 83 5.37 7.16 1.47
C ALA A 83 4.91 8.42 0.71
N PRO A 84 5.68 9.53 0.75
CA PRO A 84 5.39 10.73 -0.02
C PRO A 84 5.39 10.48 -1.53
N GLY A 85 4.71 11.37 -2.27
CA GLY A 85 4.61 11.29 -3.73
C GLY A 85 5.91 11.56 -4.46
N ALA A 86 6.74 12.47 -3.90
CA ALA A 86 8.08 12.75 -4.38
C ALA A 86 9.05 12.41 -3.24
N LEU A 87 9.64 11.23 -3.30
CA LEU A 87 10.70 10.85 -2.38
C LEU A 87 12.00 11.56 -2.84
N SER A 88 12.60 12.38 -1.97
CA SER A 88 14.02 12.71 -2.13
C SER A 88 14.82 11.40 -2.05
N GLU A 89 15.89 11.28 -2.83
CA GLU A 89 16.66 10.03 -2.91
C GLU A 89 17.06 9.52 -1.53
N ASP A 90 17.57 10.38 -0.65
CA ASP A 90 18.01 10.02 0.71
C ASP A 90 16.89 9.50 1.62
N HIS A 91 15.72 10.14 1.59
CA HIS A 91 14.58 9.71 2.43
C HIS A 91 13.95 8.43 1.89
N ALA A 92 13.89 8.30 0.55
CA ALA A 92 13.42 7.07 -0.09
C ALA A 92 14.29 5.88 0.30
N GLU A 93 15.61 6.02 0.17
CA GLU A 93 16.55 4.94 0.50
C GLU A 93 16.43 4.50 1.95
N GLN A 94 16.25 5.43 2.89
CA GLN A 94 16.06 5.10 4.30
C GLN A 94 14.79 4.29 4.54
N LEU A 95 13.62 4.78 4.07
CA LEU A 95 12.35 4.06 4.21
C LEU A 95 12.39 2.69 3.54
N ILE A 96 12.99 2.61 2.34
CA ILE A 96 13.12 1.36 1.59
C ILE A 96 14.08 0.40 2.30
N SER A 97 15.17 0.91 2.88
CA SER A 97 16.18 0.07 3.56
C SER A 97 15.61 -0.66 4.78
N GLU A 98 14.59 -0.12 5.42
CA GLU A 98 13.96 -0.72 6.60
C GLU A 98 12.73 -1.59 6.28
N ALA A 99 12.21 -1.50 5.06
CA ALA A 99 11.05 -2.27 4.65
C ALA A 99 11.37 -3.78 4.54
N HIS A 100 10.40 -4.61 4.87
CA HIS A 100 10.39 -6.05 4.56
C HIS A 100 9.69 -6.28 3.22
N THR A 101 8.66 -5.50 2.94
CA THR A 101 7.90 -5.55 1.69
C THR A 101 7.64 -4.13 1.20
N ILE A 102 7.83 -3.90 -0.10
CA ILE A 102 7.41 -2.68 -0.79
C ILE A 102 6.21 -3.05 -1.65
N ILE A 103 5.10 -2.34 -1.49
CA ILE A 103 3.96 -2.44 -2.39
C ILE A 103 3.93 -1.18 -3.26
N THR A 104 3.97 -1.39 -4.57
CA THR A 104 4.00 -0.30 -5.54
C THR A 104 2.69 -0.27 -6.32
N PRO A 105 1.71 0.57 -5.91
CA PRO A 105 0.48 0.75 -6.67
C PRO A 105 0.77 1.58 -7.92
N LEU A 106 0.18 1.17 -9.06
CA LEU A 106 0.22 1.91 -10.31
C LEU A 106 -1.14 1.85 -11.00
N GLN A 107 -1.48 2.93 -11.73
CA GLN A 107 -2.73 3.02 -12.48
C GLN A 107 -2.50 2.67 -13.96
N PRO A 108 -3.55 2.24 -14.69
CA PRO A 108 -3.49 2.00 -16.12
C PRO A 108 -3.42 3.33 -16.89
N SER A 109 -2.25 3.95 -16.87
CA SER A 109 -1.92 5.14 -17.65
C SER A 109 -0.47 5.09 -18.10
N PHE A 110 -0.18 5.62 -19.28
CA PHE A 110 1.17 5.68 -19.83
C PHE A 110 2.17 6.33 -18.86
N PHE A 111 1.79 7.46 -18.25
CA PHE A 111 2.66 8.19 -17.33
C PHE A 111 2.92 7.46 -16.01
N ASP A 112 1.94 6.71 -15.50
CA ASP A 112 2.11 5.87 -14.30
C ASP A 112 3.04 4.70 -14.59
N ILE A 113 2.85 4.03 -15.72
CA ILE A 113 3.68 2.92 -16.18
C ILE A 113 5.13 3.36 -16.35
N ASP A 114 5.39 4.47 -17.03
CA ASP A 114 6.73 4.99 -17.28
C ASP A 114 7.42 5.44 -15.98
N SER A 115 6.70 6.14 -15.11
CA SER A 115 7.21 6.51 -13.77
C SER A 115 7.54 5.28 -12.93
N THR A 116 6.67 4.28 -12.94
CA THR A 116 6.90 3.03 -12.19
C THR A 116 8.11 2.27 -12.73
N ARG A 117 8.34 2.24 -14.05
CA ARG A 117 9.53 1.63 -14.63
C ARG A 117 10.82 2.27 -14.12
N ARG A 118 10.88 3.62 -14.06
CA ARG A 118 12.03 4.34 -13.49
C ARG A 118 12.21 4.04 -12.01
N PHE A 119 11.11 4.01 -11.26
CA PHE A 119 11.15 3.66 -9.84
C PHE A 119 11.68 2.25 -9.60
N LEU A 120 11.21 1.25 -10.32
CA LEU A 120 11.70 -0.13 -10.22
C LEU A 120 13.20 -0.23 -10.56
N LYS A 121 13.67 0.51 -11.57
CA LYS A 121 15.10 0.57 -11.90
C LYS A 121 15.91 1.14 -10.74
N HIS A 122 15.45 2.25 -10.13
CA HIS A 122 16.10 2.83 -8.96
C HIS A 122 16.14 1.86 -7.77
N LEU A 123 15.04 1.12 -7.53
CA LEU A 123 14.99 0.10 -6.47
C LEU A 123 16.06 -0.98 -6.64
N GLN A 124 16.40 -1.38 -7.88
CA GLN A 124 17.42 -2.39 -8.16
C GLN A 124 18.81 -1.97 -7.73
N ASP A 125 19.09 -0.68 -7.59
CA ASP A 125 20.40 -0.16 -7.13
C ASP A 125 20.56 -0.28 -5.61
N ILE A 126 19.45 -0.48 -4.87
CA ILE A 126 19.46 -0.56 -3.41
C ILE A 126 19.99 -1.92 -2.93
N LYS A 127 21.05 -1.89 -2.12
CA LYS A 127 21.77 -3.09 -1.67
C LYS A 127 20.91 -4.18 -1.04
N ARG A 128 19.89 -3.81 -0.21
CA ARG A 128 19.01 -4.78 0.43
C ARG A 128 18.10 -5.49 -0.57
N ILE A 129 17.63 -4.77 -1.60
CA ILE A 129 16.81 -5.31 -2.69
C ILE A 129 17.64 -6.26 -3.53
N ARG A 130 18.85 -5.86 -3.94
CA ARG A 130 19.78 -6.75 -4.68
C ARG A 130 20.12 -8.04 -3.93
N LYS A 131 20.13 -8.00 -2.59
CA LYS A 131 20.35 -9.17 -1.73
C LYS A 131 19.09 -9.99 -1.46
N GLY A 132 17.95 -9.69 -2.09
CA GLY A 132 16.69 -10.39 -1.88
C GLY A 132 16.10 -10.25 -0.47
N LYS A 133 16.48 -9.21 0.29
CA LYS A 133 16.01 -9.00 1.66
C LYS A 133 14.72 -8.19 1.74
N VAL A 134 14.25 -7.67 0.61
CA VAL A 134 13.02 -6.86 0.51
C VAL A 134 12.20 -7.41 -0.64
N GLN A 135 10.97 -7.79 -0.36
CA GLN A 135 10.01 -8.22 -1.37
C GLN A 135 9.40 -7.00 -2.07
N ILE A 136 9.31 -7.01 -3.41
CA ILE A 136 8.61 -5.98 -4.18
C ILE A 136 7.35 -6.59 -4.79
N LEU A 137 6.20 -6.00 -4.47
CA LEU A 137 4.89 -6.39 -4.97
C LEU A 137 4.30 -5.25 -5.80
N LEU A 138 4.01 -5.50 -7.06
CA LEU A 138 3.28 -4.55 -7.92
C LEU A 138 1.77 -4.72 -7.70
N LEU A 139 1.05 -3.61 -7.60
CA LEU A 139 -0.40 -3.59 -7.42
C LEU A 139 -1.05 -2.83 -8.57
N ALA A 140 -1.75 -3.55 -9.46
CA ALA A 140 -2.56 -2.92 -10.49
C ALA A 140 -3.78 -2.25 -9.82
N ASN A 141 -3.81 -0.91 -9.82
CA ASN A 141 -4.80 -0.13 -9.09
C ASN A 141 -5.69 0.68 -10.03
N ARG A 142 -6.94 0.95 -9.62
CA ARG A 142 -7.95 1.67 -10.40
C ARG A 142 -8.16 1.09 -11.81
N VAL A 143 -8.23 -0.21 -11.88
CA VAL A 143 -8.38 -0.93 -13.15
C VAL A 143 -9.83 -0.89 -13.62
N LYS A 144 -10.05 -0.50 -14.87
CA LYS A 144 -11.33 -0.64 -15.56
C LYS A 144 -11.28 -1.88 -16.44
N ALA A 145 -12.15 -2.85 -16.16
CA ALA A 145 -12.21 -4.06 -16.97
C ALA A 145 -12.39 -3.72 -18.47
N ASN A 146 -11.68 -4.44 -19.32
CA ASN A 146 -11.76 -4.33 -20.78
C ASN A 146 -11.39 -2.96 -21.39
N SER A 147 -10.73 -2.06 -20.64
CA SER A 147 -10.26 -0.80 -21.21
C SER A 147 -8.93 -0.98 -21.95
N ALA A 148 -8.67 -0.11 -22.96
CA ALA A 148 -7.39 -0.11 -23.68
C ALA A 148 -6.20 0.11 -22.72
N SER A 149 -6.33 1.03 -21.77
CA SER A 149 -5.29 1.31 -20.78
C SER A 149 -4.98 0.13 -19.85
N SER A 150 -5.99 -0.71 -19.55
CA SER A 150 -5.76 -1.94 -18.77
C SER A 150 -5.01 -3.01 -19.57
N LYS A 151 -5.22 -3.05 -20.90
CA LYS A 151 -4.43 -3.91 -21.80
C LYS A 151 -2.98 -3.44 -21.89
N GLU A 152 -2.75 -2.13 -22.05
CA GLU A 152 -1.39 -1.56 -22.04
C GLU A 152 -0.64 -1.87 -20.72
N MET A 153 -1.35 -1.80 -19.59
CA MET A 153 -0.79 -2.18 -18.29
C MET A 153 -0.43 -3.67 -18.24
N GLN A 154 -1.26 -4.55 -18.78
CA GLN A 154 -0.95 -6.00 -18.87
C GLN A 154 0.27 -6.23 -19.74
N ASP A 155 0.39 -5.54 -20.87
CA ASP A 155 1.56 -5.62 -21.74
C ASP A 155 2.84 -5.13 -21.05
N PHE A 156 2.72 -4.10 -20.21
CA PHE A 156 3.84 -3.66 -19.37
C PHE A 156 4.30 -4.75 -18.40
N PHE A 157 3.38 -5.36 -17.65
CA PHE A 157 3.73 -6.45 -16.73
C PHE A 157 4.37 -7.64 -17.45
N ASN A 158 3.89 -7.97 -18.63
CA ASN A 158 4.47 -9.03 -19.47
C ASN A 158 5.90 -8.67 -19.90
N LYS A 159 6.14 -7.40 -20.29
CA LYS A 159 7.47 -6.91 -20.72
C LYS A 159 8.52 -6.92 -19.61
N ILE A 160 8.10 -6.66 -18.37
CA ILE A 160 9.03 -6.68 -17.22
C ILE A 160 9.10 -8.07 -16.56
N GLU A 161 8.40 -9.06 -17.11
CA GLU A 161 8.32 -10.45 -16.60
C GLU A 161 7.90 -10.50 -15.11
N GLN A 162 7.12 -9.52 -14.64
CA GLN A 162 6.64 -9.44 -13.27
C GLN A 162 5.14 -9.14 -13.26
N GLN A 163 4.34 -10.10 -12.82
CA GLN A 163 2.90 -9.91 -12.71
C GLN A 163 2.54 -9.15 -11.43
N PRO A 164 1.45 -8.36 -11.44
CA PRO A 164 0.97 -7.71 -10.24
C PRO A 164 0.40 -8.75 -9.27
N VAL A 165 0.59 -8.51 -7.98
CA VAL A 165 0.06 -9.37 -6.92
C VAL A 165 -1.47 -9.37 -6.89
N ALA A 166 -2.09 -8.27 -7.29
CA ALA A 166 -3.55 -8.13 -7.40
C ALA A 166 -3.95 -7.06 -8.41
N TRP A 167 -5.22 -7.13 -8.84
CA TRP A 167 -5.90 -6.19 -9.72
C TRP A 167 -7.07 -5.55 -8.97
N ILE A 168 -6.93 -4.27 -8.58
CA ILE A 168 -7.95 -3.55 -7.82
C ILE A 168 -8.77 -2.69 -8.77
N SER A 169 -10.07 -2.97 -8.86
CA SER A 169 -10.98 -2.24 -9.73
C SER A 169 -11.21 -0.80 -9.27
N GLU A 170 -11.39 0.10 -10.24
CA GLU A 170 -11.79 1.47 -9.94
C GLU A 170 -13.23 1.48 -9.40
N ARG A 171 -13.41 2.00 -8.18
CA ARG A 171 -14.71 2.14 -7.52
C ARG A 171 -14.76 3.43 -6.70
N THR A 172 -15.80 4.22 -6.86
CA THR A 172 -16.05 5.44 -6.06
C THR A 172 -16.18 5.15 -4.57
N ALA A 173 -16.58 3.94 -4.20
CA ALA A 173 -16.70 3.50 -2.81
C ALA A 173 -15.41 3.66 -2.01
N TYR A 174 -14.23 3.52 -2.61
CA TYR A 174 -12.96 3.74 -1.90
C TYR A 174 -12.83 5.17 -1.38
N SER A 175 -13.10 6.18 -2.21
CA SER A 175 -13.04 7.58 -1.80
C SER A 175 -14.19 7.97 -0.88
N GLN A 176 -15.40 7.47 -1.12
CA GLN A 176 -16.57 7.73 -0.28
C GLN A 176 -16.39 7.20 1.16
N LEU A 177 -15.84 6.00 1.31
CA LEU A 177 -15.55 5.43 2.62
C LEU A 177 -14.36 6.12 3.29
N ALA A 178 -13.32 6.48 2.54
CA ALA A 178 -12.17 7.19 3.08
C ALA A 178 -12.55 8.53 3.72
N MET A 179 -13.50 9.28 3.15
CA MET A 179 -14.03 10.52 3.75
C MET A 179 -14.70 10.31 5.13
N GLN A 180 -15.09 9.06 5.45
CA GLN A 180 -15.73 8.68 6.71
C GLN A 180 -14.74 8.00 7.69
N GLY A 181 -13.44 7.98 7.39
CA GLY A 181 -12.45 7.24 8.17
C GLY A 181 -12.59 5.71 8.06
N LEU A 182 -13.29 5.25 7.03
CA LEU A 182 -13.59 3.83 6.79
C LEU A 182 -12.92 3.34 5.51
N THR A 183 -12.89 2.01 5.37
CA THR A 183 -12.47 1.29 4.17
C THR A 183 -13.51 0.24 3.78
N VAL A 184 -13.30 -0.43 2.67
CA VAL A 184 -14.14 -1.57 2.28
C VAL A 184 -14.12 -2.70 3.32
N PHE A 185 -13.04 -2.82 4.11
CA PHE A 185 -12.89 -3.84 5.15
C PHE A 185 -13.71 -3.57 6.41
N ASP A 186 -14.21 -2.35 6.59
CA ASP A 186 -15.13 -2.00 7.68
C ASP A 186 -16.60 -2.27 7.31
N LYS A 187 -16.86 -2.94 6.18
CA LYS A 187 -18.21 -3.21 5.64
C LYS A 187 -18.42 -4.70 5.40
N THR A 188 -19.65 -5.16 5.63
CA THR A 188 -20.05 -6.58 5.50
C THR A 188 -20.99 -6.85 4.32
N GLN A 189 -21.48 -5.81 3.63
CA GLN A 189 -22.40 -5.98 2.52
C GLN A 189 -21.72 -6.64 1.32
N LYS A 190 -22.46 -7.44 0.56
CA LYS A 190 -21.98 -8.28 -0.55
C LYS A 190 -21.14 -7.53 -1.59
N ASN A 191 -21.52 -6.28 -1.92
CA ASN A 191 -20.76 -5.45 -2.87
C ASN A 191 -19.37 -5.11 -2.35
N TYR A 192 -19.19 -4.87 -1.04
CA TYR A 192 -17.88 -4.62 -0.45
C TYR A 192 -17.06 -5.90 -0.29
N LEU A 193 -17.69 -7.04 -0.01
CA LEU A 193 -16.99 -8.33 0.04
C LEU A 193 -16.33 -8.66 -1.30
N SER A 194 -16.98 -8.37 -2.42
CA SER A 194 -16.37 -8.56 -3.75
C SER A 194 -15.14 -7.67 -3.97
N MET A 195 -15.12 -6.47 -3.39
CA MET A 195 -13.95 -5.58 -3.42
C MET A 195 -12.85 -6.08 -2.47
N GLN A 196 -13.19 -6.53 -1.26
CA GLN A 196 -12.23 -7.13 -0.31
C GLN A 196 -11.51 -8.34 -0.93
N ASN A 197 -12.23 -9.19 -1.66
CA ASN A 197 -11.66 -10.37 -2.31
C ASN A 197 -10.55 -10.04 -3.31
N GLN A 198 -10.57 -8.86 -3.93
CA GLN A 198 -9.48 -8.40 -4.81
C GLN A 198 -8.17 -8.15 -4.06
N TRP A 199 -8.23 -7.84 -2.77
CA TRP A 199 -7.06 -7.62 -1.91
C TRP A 199 -6.50 -8.92 -1.32
N GLN A 200 -7.25 -10.03 -1.39
CA GLN A 200 -6.84 -11.28 -0.76
C GLN A 200 -5.44 -11.75 -1.19
N PRO A 201 -5.05 -11.68 -2.49
CA PRO A 201 -3.69 -12.06 -2.88
C PRO A 201 -2.59 -11.17 -2.24
N VAL A 202 -2.87 -9.87 -2.03
CA VAL A 202 -1.93 -8.97 -1.33
C VAL A 202 -1.81 -9.38 0.13
N LEU A 203 -2.94 -9.60 0.80
CA LEU A 203 -2.96 -10.03 2.21
C LEU A 203 -2.22 -11.35 2.38
N ASN A 204 -2.44 -12.31 1.46
CA ASN A 204 -1.73 -13.59 1.47
C ASN A 204 -0.21 -13.42 1.35
N ALA A 205 0.24 -12.48 0.53
CA ALA A 205 1.66 -12.23 0.33
C ALA A 205 2.34 -11.53 1.53
N ILE A 206 1.57 -10.81 2.37
CA ILE A 206 2.13 -10.06 3.50
C ILE A 206 1.88 -10.69 4.86
N ILE A 207 0.93 -11.63 4.99
CA ILE A 207 0.66 -12.32 6.26
C ILE A 207 1.54 -13.56 6.34
N ASP A 208 2.37 -13.65 7.40
CA ASP A 208 3.28 -14.77 7.59
C ASP A 208 2.65 -15.96 8.34
N ASP A 209 1.50 -15.74 8.99
CA ASP A 209 0.79 -16.76 9.77
C ASP A 209 -0.49 -17.24 9.07
N PRO A 210 -0.46 -18.39 8.38
CA PRO A 210 -1.63 -18.91 7.71
C PRO A 210 -2.74 -19.37 8.65
N THR A 211 -2.48 -19.56 9.95
CA THR A 211 -3.48 -20.04 10.92
C THR A 211 -4.52 -18.98 11.29
N LYS A 212 -4.23 -17.71 11.06
CA LYS A 212 -5.16 -16.58 11.30
C LYS A 212 -6.07 -16.26 10.10
N TRP A 213 -6.23 -17.18 9.16
CA TRP A 213 -7.04 -17.00 7.96
C TRP A 213 -8.53 -17.33 8.15
N PHE A 214 -8.92 -17.85 9.33
CA PHE A 214 -10.27 -18.30 9.66
C PHE A 214 -10.86 -17.57 10.87
#